data_8fede03132f052e3e7ea991567785f8c
#
_entry.id   8fede03132f052e3e7ea991567785f8c
#
_cell.length_a   1.000
_cell.length_b   1.000
_cell.length_c   1.000
_cell.angle_alpha   90.00
_cell.angle_beta   90.00
_cell.angle_gamma   90.00
#
_symmetry.space_group_name_H-M   'P 1'
#
loop_
_entity.id
_entity.type
_entity.pdbx_description
1 polymer ?
#
loop_
_entity_poly.entity_id
_entity_poly.type
_entity_poly.pdbx_seq_one_letter_code
_entity_poly.pdbx_strand_id
1 'polypeptide(L)'
;MKKAPRRTAERILGVTLELFNRFGEPNVSTTLISSELNISPGNLYYHFPAKDELVNALFTRYEDALNELLSAAPGVHDVEDAWFFMHTLFELVWQYRFLYRDLNDLLSKNRRLEAQIKDGLLHKTTAFRTVLDSLEHEGVLAITVSEREATATHMVVMLTWWLSYEYVRNPRHALEPESAQASLLRGAKHVLSLISPFAAGDNKAHLQALLAAY
;
A
#
# COMPACT_ATOMS: atom_id res chain seq x y z
N MET A 1 36.58 -12.56 1.06
CA MET A 1 35.82 -12.22 -0.16
C MET A 1 35.02 -10.91 0.10
N LYS A 2 35.31 -9.81 -0.62
CA LYS A 2 34.45 -8.60 -0.57
C LYS A 2 33.10 -8.94 -1.21
N LYS A 3 32.01 -8.92 -0.41
CA LYS A 3 30.64 -9.05 -0.93
C LYS A 3 30.38 -7.92 -1.94
N ALA A 4 29.75 -8.25 -3.08
CA ALA A 4 29.45 -7.28 -4.13
C ALA A 4 28.64 -6.11 -3.53
N PRO A 5 28.94 -4.84 -3.87
CA PRO A 5 28.29 -3.64 -3.30
C PRO A 5 26.76 -3.68 -3.38
N ARG A 6 26.22 -4.21 -4.49
CA ARG A 6 24.77 -4.36 -4.71
C ARG A 6 24.10 -5.25 -3.63
N ARG A 7 24.74 -6.37 -3.25
CA ARG A 7 24.19 -7.29 -2.23
C ARG A 7 24.15 -6.65 -0.83
N THR A 8 25.08 -5.76 -0.53
CA THR A 8 25.11 -5.03 0.75
C THR A 8 23.99 -3.98 0.78
N ALA A 9 23.79 -3.20 -0.29
CA ALA A 9 22.71 -2.23 -0.39
C ALA A 9 21.33 -2.90 -0.23
N GLU A 10 21.12 -4.05 -0.88
CA GLU A 10 19.89 -4.83 -0.73
C GLU A 10 19.63 -5.26 0.72
N ARG A 11 20.66 -5.75 1.42
CA ARG A 11 20.55 -6.12 2.84
C ARG A 11 20.25 -4.92 3.72
N ILE A 12 20.85 -3.76 3.44
CA ILE A 12 20.59 -2.52 4.17
C ILE A 12 19.12 -2.14 4.02
N LEU A 13 18.59 -2.13 2.80
CA LEU A 13 17.19 -1.78 2.56
C LEU A 13 16.21 -2.78 3.19
N GLY A 14 16.50 -4.07 3.16
CA GLY A 14 15.66 -5.09 3.82
C GLY A 14 15.54 -4.86 5.33
N VAL A 15 16.68 -4.72 6.03
CA VAL A 15 16.68 -4.46 7.47
C VAL A 15 16.07 -3.09 7.79
N THR A 16 16.32 -2.07 6.96
CA THR A 16 15.72 -0.75 7.15
C THR A 16 14.19 -0.81 7.06
N LEU A 17 13.65 -1.55 6.09
CA LEU A 17 12.21 -1.74 5.93
C LEU A 17 11.60 -2.43 7.17
N GLU A 18 12.23 -3.49 7.66
CA GLU A 18 11.79 -4.19 8.87
C GLU A 18 11.75 -3.25 10.09
N LEU A 19 12.83 -2.50 10.31
CA LEU A 19 12.94 -1.56 11.43
C LEU A 19 11.92 -0.41 11.31
N PHE A 20 11.76 0.18 10.11
CA PHE A 20 10.78 1.24 9.88
C PHE A 20 9.35 0.73 10.08
N ASN A 21 9.03 -0.45 9.58
CA ASN A 21 7.73 -1.08 9.77
C ASN A 21 7.43 -1.38 11.24
N ARG A 22 8.43 -1.77 12.01
CA ARG A 22 8.28 -2.14 13.42
C ARG A 22 8.21 -0.92 14.35
N PHE A 23 9.12 0.02 14.18
CA PHE A 23 9.30 1.12 15.13
C PHE A 23 8.80 2.48 14.62
N GLY A 24 8.55 2.61 13.30
CA GLY A 24 8.31 3.88 12.63
C GLY A 24 9.60 4.55 12.17
N GLU A 25 9.51 5.20 11.02
CA GLU A 25 10.65 5.92 10.44
C GLU A 25 11.27 6.92 11.44
N PRO A 26 10.51 7.78 12.15
CA PRO A 26 11.07 8.78 13.04
C PRO A 26 11.92 8.20 14.20
N ASN A 27 11.60 6.97 14.62
CA ASN A 27 12.23 6.33 15.78
C ASN A 27 13.45 5.46 15.42
N VAL A 28 13.79 5.35 14.14
CA VAL A 28 14.90 4.53 13.66
C VAL A 28 16.05 5.41 13.20
N SER A 29 17.21 5.27 13.86
CA SER A 29 18.44 5.95 13.47
C SER A 29 19.30 5.10 12.52
N THR A 30 20.18 5.74 11.75
CA THR A 30 21.17 5.06 10.91
C THR A 30 22.15 4.22 11.73
N THR A 31 22.39 4.61 12.99
CA THR A 31 23.20 3.85 13.95
C THR A 31 22.51 2.53 14.34
N LEU A 32 21.19 2.56 14.58
CA LEU A 32 20.42 1.34 14.86
C LEU A 32 20.47 0.39 13.67
N ILE A 33 20.26 0.90 12.45
CA ILE A 33 20.33 0.09 11.23
C ILE A 33 21.72 -0.55 11.07
N SER A 34 22.80 0.22 11.27
CA SER A 34 24.16 -0.29 11.17
C SER A 34 24.45 -1.38 12.20
N SER A 35 23.95 -1.20 13.44
CA SER A 35 24.10 -2.16 14.54
C SER A 35 23.37 -3.46 14.24
N GLU A 36 22.13 -3.41 13.77
CA GLU A 36 21.33 -4.58 13.41
C GLU A 36 21.99 -5.40 12.27
N LEU A 37 22.62 -4.72 11.32
CA LEU A 37 23.36 -5.34 10.23
C LEU A 37 24.76 -5.84 10.60
N ASN A 38 25.25 -5.47 11.77
CA ASN A 38 26.64 -5.68 12.20
C ASN A 38 27.66 -5.12 11.17
N ILE A 39 27.42 -3.87 10.74
CA ILE A 39 28.32 -3.11 9.84
C ILE A 39 28.71 -1.78 10.51
N SER A 40 29.83 -1.19 10.07
CA SER A 40 30.18 0.16 10.54
C SER A 40 29.22 1.22 9.97
N PRO A 41 28.95 2.33 10.73
CA PRO A 41 28.20 3.46 10.20
C PRO A 41 28.77 4.02 8.89
N GLY A 42 30.10 4.04 8.76
CA GLY A 42 30.77 4.47 7.52
C GLY A 42 30.44 3.57 6.31
N ASN A 43 30.24 2.27 6.55
CA ASN A 43 29.82 1.35 5.48
C ASN A 43 28.36 1.63 5.06
N LEU A 44 27.47 1.94 6.01
CA LEU A 44 26.09 2.33 5.69
C LEU A 44 26.08 3.64 4.90
N TYR A 45 26.77 4.68 5.36
CA TYR A 45 26.85 5.98 4.68
C TYR A 45 27.51 5.91 3.30
N TYR A 46 28.39 4.94 3.06
CA TYR A 46 28.91 4.69 1.73
C TYR A 46 27.83 4.29 0.73
N HIS A 47 26.81 3.53 1.17
CA HIS A 47 25.69 3.11 0.32
C HIS A 47 24.55 4.12 0.32
N PHE A 48 24.24 4.70 1.47
CA PHE A 48 23.13 5.65 1.68
C PHE A 48 23.63 6.81 2.52
N PRO A 49 23.99 7.93 1.89
CA PRO A 49 24.63 9.10 2.57
C PRO A 49 23.75 9.79 3.60
N ALA A 50 22.43 9.58 3.54
CA ALA A 50 21.46 10.15 4.47
C ALA A 50 20.31 9.15 4.73
N LYS A 51 19.59 9.34 5.82
CA LYS A 51 18.40 8.55 6.15
C LYS A 51 17.29 8.73 5.10
N ASP A 52 17.15 9.94 4.56
CA ASP A 52 16.19 10.22 3.49
C ASP A 52 16.46 9.40 2.23
N GLU A 53 17.72 9.06 1.94
CA GLU A 53 18.05 8.19 0.80
C GLU A 53 17.59 6.75 1.00
N LEU A 54 17.54 6.28 2.24
CA LEU A 54 16.93 4.99 2.58
C LEU A 54 15.42 5.03 2.36
N VAL A 55 14.76 6.09 2.81
CA VAL A 55 13.32 6.31 2.58
C VAL A 55 13.01 6.37 1.08
N ASN A 56 13.76 7.18 0.33
CA ASN A 56 13.60 7.33 -1.12
C ASN A 56 13.80 6.01 -1.87
N ALA A 57 14.81 5.23 -1.49
CA ALA A 57 15.09 3.94 -2.12
C ALA A 57 14.00 2.89 -1.82
N LEU A 58 13.47 2.87 -0.60
CA LEU A 58 12.35 2.01 -0.22
C LEU A 58 11.07 2.44 -0.93
N PHE A 59 10.84 3.75 -1.06
CA PHE A 59 9.70 4.27 -1.79
C PHE A 59 9.76 3.90 -3.28
N THR A 60 10.92 4.00 -3.91
CA THR A 60 11.09 3.58 -5.32
C THR A 60 10.69 2.11 -5.51
N ARG A 61 11.07 1.22 -4.59
CA ARG A 61 10.66 -0.20 -4.66
C ARG A 61 9.16 -0.39 -4.47
N TYR A 62 8.58 0.35 -3.55
CA TYR A 62 7.13 0.38 -3.36
C TYR A 62 6.41 0.86 -4.61
N GLU A 63 6.89 1.96 -5.22
CA GLU A 63 6.33 2.57 -6.42
C GLU A 63 6.39 1.63 -7.62
N ASP A 64 7.53 0.94 -7.83
CA ASP A 64 7.71 -0.06 -8.88
C ASP A 64 6.68 -1.20 -8.72
N ALA A 65 6.57 -1.77 -7.51
CA ALA A 65 5.61 -2.83 -7.21
C ALA A 65 4.15 -2.35 -7.32
N LEU A 66 3.86 -1.12 -6.89
CA LEU A 66 2.54 -0.53 -7.03
C LEU A 66 2.16 -0.37 -8.51
N ASN A 67 3.06 0.18 -9.33
CA ASN A 67 2.80 0.39 -10.76
C ASN A 67 2.58 -0.93 -11.51
N GLU A 68 3.37 -1.97 -11.18
CA GLU A 68 3.16 -3.32 -11.72
C GLU A 68 1.76 -3.83 -11.37
N LEU A 69 1.35 -3.72 -10.12
CA LEU A 69 0.04 -4.17 -9.65
C LEU A 69 -1.09 -3.37 -10.29
N LEU A 70 -0.99 -2.03 -10.33
CA LEU A 70 -2.00 -1.17 -10.93
C LEU A 70 -2.17 -1.42 -12.44
N SER A 71 -1.12 -1.91 -13.13
CA SER A 71 -1.19 -2.27 -14.54
C SER A 71 -2.14 -3.44 -14.83
N ALA A 72 -2.49 -4.23 -13.82
CA ALA A 72 -3.44 -5.33 -13.93
C ALA A 72 -4.92 -4.88 -13.85
N ALA A 73 -5.20 -3.61 -13.56
CA ALA A 73 -6.56 -3.07 -13.44
C ALA A 73 -7.49 -3.38 -14.63
N PRO A 74 -7.04 -3.34 -15.91
CA PRO A 74 -7.89 -3.69 -17.05
C PRO A 74 -8.32 -5.15 -17.10
N GLY A 75 -7.65 -6.03 -16.36
CA GLY A 75 -7.95 -7.47 -16.28
C GLY A 75 -8.93 -7.85 -15.19
N VAL A 76 -9.55 -6.88 -14.51
CA VAL A 76 -10.57 -7.13 -13.49
C VAL A 76 -11.94 -7.21 -14.16
N HIS A 77 -12.50 -8.41 -14.29
CA HIS A 77 -13.74 -8.65 -15.03
C HIS A 77 -14.94 -9.04 -14.17
N ASP A 78 -14.70 -9.49 -12.94
CA ASP A 78 -15.74 -9.94 -12.02
C ASP A 78 -15.45 -9.52 -10.56
N VAL A 79 -16.29 -10.00 -9.64
CA VAL A 79 -16.22 -9.66 -8.22
C VAL A 79 -15.01 -10.32 -7.54
N GLU A 80 -14.64 -11.52 -7.98
CA GLU A 80 -13.48 -12.26 -7.46
C GLU A 80 -12.18 -11.59 -7.89
N ASP A 81 -12.07 -11.19 -9.15
CA ASP A 81 -10.93 -10.43 -9.66
C ASP A 81 -10.76 -9.12 -8.87
N ALA A 82 -11.88 -8.41 -8.63
CA ALA A 82 -11.87 -7.18 -7.85
C ALA A 82 -11.42 -7.44 -6.40
N TRP A 83 -11.86 -8.53 -5.79
CA TRP A 83 -11.42 -8.96 -4.47
C TRP A 83 -9.92 -9.24 -4.44
N PHE A 84 -9.42 -10.04 -5.38
CA PHE A 84 -8.01 -10.40 -5.46
C PHE A 84 -7.13 -9.17 -5.69
N PHE A 85 -7.55 -8.29 -6.60
CA PHE A 85 -6.87 -7.02 -6.86
C PHE A 85 -6.75 -6.15 -5.60
N MET A 86 -7.87 -5.99 -4.87
CA MET A 86 -7.87 -5.24 -3.61
C MET A 86 -7.02 -5.89 -2.53
N HIS A 87 -7.10 -7.21 -2.40
CA HIS A 87 -6.31 -7.95 -1.42
C HIS A 87 -4.81 -7.76 -1.64
N THR A 88 -4.35 -7.92 -2.89
CA THR A 88 -2.95 -7.74 -3.26
C THR A 88 -2.47 -6.30 -3.03
N LEU A 89 -3.33 -5.30 -3.28
CA LEU A 89 -3.02 -3.90 -2.94
C LEU A 89 -2.82 -3.72 -1.43
N PHE A 90 -3.67 -4.32 -0.60
CA PHE A 90 -3.51 -4.23 0.85
C PHE A 90 -2.29 -4.98 1.35
N GLU A 91 -1.90 -6.11 0.74
CA GLU A 91 -0.64 -6.79 1.04
C GLU A 91 0.57 -5.89 0.77
N LEU A 92 0.58 -5.19 -0.37
CA LEU A 92 1.63 -4.22 -0.69
C LEU A 92 1.66 -3.05 0.31
N VAL A 93 0.49 -2.50 0.67
CA VAL A 93 0.36 -1.48 1.72
C VAL A 93 0.94 -1.97 3.04
N TRP A 94 0.67 -3.21 3.42
CA TRP A 94 1.20 -3.80 4.65
C TRP A 94 2.72 -4.01 4.60
N GLN A 95 3.24 -4.45 3.47
CA GLN A 95 4.67 -4.65 3.28
C GLN A 95 5.46 -3.34 3.50
N TYR A 96 4.88 -2.21 3.11
CA TYR A 96 5.47 -0.88 3.26
C TYR A 96 4.69 0.01 4.24
N ARG A 97 4.14 -0.59 5.33
CA ARG A 97 3.20 0.09 6.24
C ARG A 97 3.75 1.32 6.94
N PHE A 98 5.07 1.46 7.07
CA PHE A 98 5.69 2.67 7.61
C PHE A 98 5.35 3.91 6.79
N LEU A 99 5.27 3.79 5.45
CA LEU A 99 4.90 4.89 4.56
C LEU A 99 3.51 5.44 4.87
N TYR A 100 2.58 4.55 5.20
CA TYR A 100 1.18 4.90 5.48
C TYR A 100 0.97 5.39 6.91
N ARG A 101 1.72 4.80 7.86
CA ARG A 101 1.68 5.21 9.25
C ARG A 101 2.28 6.59 9.48
N ASP A 102 3.42 6.83 8.87
CA ASP A 102 4.20 8.05 9.11
C ASP A 102 4.04 9.07 7.96
N LEU A 103 3.01 8.90 7.10
CA LEU A 103 2.82 9.61 5.84
C LEU A 103 2.94 11.13 5.97
N ASN A 104 2.21 11.74 6.89
CA ASN A 104 2.19 13.20 7.05
C ASN A 104 3.56 13.75 7.50
N ASP A 105 4.25 13.03 8.38
CA ASP A 105 5.59 13.40 8.83
C ASP A 105 6.62 13.28 7.70
N LEU A 106 6.57 12.18 6.94
CA LEU A 106 7.43 11.96 5.78
C LEU A 106 7.23 13.05 4.70
N LEU A 107 5.98 13.38 4.37
CA LEU A 107 5.66 14.43 3.38
C LEU A 107 6.14 15.81 3.83
N SER A 108 6.10 16.10 5.14
CA SER A 108 6.54 17.39 5.65
C SER A 108 8.05 17.61 5.54
N LYS A 109 8.84 16.54 5.49
CA LYS A 109 10.30 16.55 5.53
C LYS A 109 10.95 16.23 4.19
N ASN A 110 10.31 15.45 3.33
CA ASN A 110 10.90 14.92 2.11
C ASN A 110 10.15 15.39 0.86
N ARG A 111 10.68 16.42 0.20
CA ARG A 111 10.08 17.02 -1.00
C ARG A 111 10.01 16.08 -2.21
N ARG A 112 10.95 15.15 -2.33
CA ARG A 112 10.94 14.16 -3.41
C ARG A 112 9.76 13.19 -3.20
N LEU A 113 9.60 12.72 -1.98
CA LEU A 113 8.51 11.82 -1.60
C LEU A 113 7.13 12.50 -1.77
N GLU A 114 7.02 13.80 -1.43
CA GLU A 114 5.80 14.58 -1.64
C GLU A 114 5.32 14.51 -3.10
N ALA A 115 6.21 14.76 -4.06
CA ALA A 115 5.88 14.70 -5.49
C ALA A 115 5.46 13.29 -5.92
N GLN A 116 6.24 12.28 -5.54
CA GLN A 116 5.99 10.88 -5.91
C GLN A 116 4.68 10.34 -5.30
N ILE A 117 4.33 10.71 -4.07
CA ILE A 117 3.06 10.31 -3.43
C ILE A 117 1.86 10.95 -4.14
N LYS A 118 1.98 12.22 -4.57
CA LYS A 118 0.93 12.87 -5.38
C LYS A 118 0.67 12.12 -6.68
N ASP A 119 1.74 11.76 -7.40
CA ASP A 119 1.63 10.98 -8.63
C ASP A 119 1.04 9.60 -8.36
N GLY A 120 1.46 8.94 -7.28
CA GLY A 120 0.90 7.67 -6.84
C GLY A 120 -0.61 7.71 -6.49
N LEU A 121 -1.11 8.82 -5.95
CA LEU A 121 -2.55 9.01 -5.73
C LEU A 121 -3.31 9.10 -7.06
N LEU A 122 -2.77 9.81 -8.05
CA LEU A 122 -3.37 9.91 -9.39
C LEU A 122 -3.37 8.55 -10.09
N HIS A 123 -2.27 7.80 -10.03
CA HIS A 123 -2.19 6.46 -10.62
C HIS A 123 -3.21 5.49 -10.00
N LYS A 124 -3.33 5.49 -8.65
CA LYS A 124 -4.35 4.68 -7.95
C LYS A 124 -5.76 5.07 -8.38
N THR A 125 -6.06 6.38 -8.46
CA THR A 125 -7.38 6.86 -8.88
C THR A 125 -7.70 6.41 -10.31
N THR A 126 -6.73 6.51 -11.22
CA THR A 126 -6.88 6.05 -12.60
C THR A 126 -7.11 4.54 -12.66
N ALA A 127 -6.33 3.75 -11.92
CA ALA A 127 -6.49 2.30 -11.89
C ALA A 127 -7.85 1.87 -11.33
N PHE A 128 -8.33 2.48 -10.23
CA PHE A 128 -9.66 2.17 -9.70
C PHE A 128 -10.78 2.57 -10.65
N ARG A 129 -10.61 3.70 -11.35
CA ARG A 129 -11.54 4.07 -12.40
C ARG A 129 -11.59 2.99 -13.50
N THR A 130 -10.43 2.50 -13.94
CA THR A 130 -10.32 1.40 -14.92
C THR A 130 -10.98 0.12 -14.42
N VAL A 131 -10.80 -0.26 -13.16
CA VAL A 131 -11.50 -1.40 -12.55
C VAL A 131 -13.01 -1.21 -12.61
N LEU A 132 -13.52 -0.03 -12.24
CA LEU A 132 -14.96 0.27 -12.25
C LEU A 132 -15.52 0.31 -13.67
N ASP A 133 -14.76 0.82 -14.66
CA ASP A 133 -15.10 0.79 -16.09
C ASP A 133 -15.21 -0.65 -16.61
N SER A 134 -14.25 -1.50 -16.25
CA SER A 134 -14.22 -2.90 -16.64
C SER A 134 -15.43 -3.65 -16.07
N LEU A 135 -15.70 -3.51 -14.78
CA LEU A 135 -16.84 -4.15 -14.11
C LEU A 135 -18.20 -3.66 -14.66
N GLU A 136 -18.29 -2.38 -15.07
CA GLU A 136 -19.48 -1.86 -15.75
C GLU A 136 -19.64 -2.49 -17.13
N HIS A 137 -18.55 -2.58 -17.91
CA HIS A 137 -18.55 -3.17 -19.24
C HIS A 137 -19.02 -4.64 -19.22
N GLU A 138 -18.59 -5.40 -18.23
CA GLU A 138 -18.99 -6.80 -18.00
C GLU A 138 -20.41 -6.95 -17.39
N GLY A 139 -21.09 -5.83 -17.12
CA GLY A 139 -22.43 -5.85 -16.52
C GLY A 139 -22.47 -6.24 -15.05
N VAL A 140 -21.31 -6.23 -14.38
CA VAL A 140 -21.21 -6.48 -12.93
C VAL A 140 -21.76 -5.28 -12.14
N LEU A 141 -21.51 -4.07 -12.63
CA LEU A 141 -21.97 -2.82 -12.04
C LEU A 141 -22.90 -2.05 -12.98
N ALA A 142 -23.84 -1.32 -12.40
CA ALA A 142 -24.61 -0.27 -13.05
C ALA A 142 -24.29 1.06 -12.35
N ILE A 143 -23.31 1.80 -12.87
CA ILE A 143 -22.74 2.97 -12.25
C ILE A 143 -22.63 4.13 -13.26
N THR A 144 -23.05 5.33 -12.88
CA THR A 144 -22.88 6.52 -13.72
C THR A 144 -21.44 7.05 -13.68
N VAL A 145 -21.06 7.86 -14.66
CA VAL A 145 -19.74 8.49 -14.72
C VAL A 145 -19.43 9.27 -13.44
N SER A 146 -20.38 10.04 -12.90
CA SER A 146 -20.19 10.83 -11.67
C SER A 146 -19.99 9.95 -10.45
N GLU A 147 -20.77 8.88 -10.31
CA GLU A 147 -20.64 7.91 -9.22
C GLU A 147 -19.31 7.16 -9.28
N ARG A 148 -18.85 6.81 -10.48
CA ARG A 148 -17.57 6.15 -10.73
C ARG A 148 -16.40 7.01 -10.27
N GLU A 149 -16.37 8.29 -10.66
CA GLU A 149 -15.34 9.24 -10.22
C GLU A 149 -15.31 9.38 -8.71
N ALA A 150 -16.47 9.53 -8.08
CA ALA A 150 -16.57 9.62 -6.63
C ALA A 150 -16.12 8.32 -5.95
N THR A 151 -16.58 7.17 -6.45
CA THR A 151 -16.26 5.85 -5.88
C THR A 151 -14.75 5.56 -6.00
N ALA A 152 -14.13 5.82 -7.16
CA ALA A 152 -12.69 5.65 -7.33
C ALA A 152 -11.90 6.51 -6.32
N THR A 153 -12.31 7.76 -6.12
CA THR A 153 -11.69 8.63 -5.11
C THR A 153 -11.87 8.08 -3.69
N HIS A 154 -13.07 7.62 -3.33
CA HIS A 154 -13.33 7.02 -2.01
C HIS A 154 -12.50 5.76 -1.79
N MET A 155 -12.33 4.90 -2.81
CA MET A 155 -11.48 3.72 -2.74
C MET A 155 -10.02 4.10 -2.46
N VAL A 156 -9.48 5.12 -3.15
CA VAL A 156 -8.12 5.63 -2.89
C VAL A 156 -7.97 6.17 -1.48
N VAL A 157 -8.93 6.97 -1.01
CA VAL A 157 -8.93 7.53 0.34
C VAL A 157 -8.92 6.39 1.35
N MET A 158 -9.83 5.42 1.21
CA MET A 158 -9.93 4.30 2.14
C MET A 158 -8.66 3.44 2.14
N LEU A 159 -8.11 3.08 0.98
CA LEU A 159 -6.86 2.33 0.88
C LEU A 159 -5.69 3.07 1.55
N THR A 160 -5.61 4.39 1.34
CA THR A 160 -4.47 5.19 1.80
C THR A 160 -4.48 5.41 3.32
N TRP A 161 -5.65 5.60 3.93
CA TRP A 161 -5.76 5.89 5.37
C TRP A 161 -6.27 4.73 6.21
N TRP A 162 -6.47 3.55 5.61
CA TRP A 162 -6.95 2.37 6.32
C TRP A 162 -6.07 1.98 7.52
N LEU A 163 -4.75 1.94 7.33
CA LEU A 163 -3.83 1.60 8.42
C LEU A 163 -3.82 2.65 9.53
N SER A 164 -4.00 3.92 9.20
CA SER A 164 -4.14 4.99 10.21
C SER A 164 -5.42 4.79 11.03
N TYR A 165 -6.53 4.43 10.38
CA TYR A 165 -7.79 4.09 11.05
C TYR A 165 -7.61 2.87 11.98
N GLU A 166 -7.03 1.78 11.51
CA GLU A 166 -6.76 0.58 12.31
C GLU A 166 -5.84 0.90 13.51
N TYR A 167 -4.82 1.73 13.28
CA TYR A 167 -3.92 2.16 14.34
C TYR A 167 -4.65 2.97 15.43
N VAL A 168 -5.47 3.93 15.05
CA VAL A 168 -6.26 4.71 16.03
C VAL A 168 -7.23 3.81 16.80
N ARG A 169 -7.82 2.82 16.15
CA ARG A 169 -8.75 1.86 16.76
C ARG A 169 -8.08 0.92 17.76
N ASN A 170 -6.85 0.47 17.45
CA ASN A 170 -6.08 -0.45 18.30
C ASN A 170 -4.57 -0.16 18.25
N PRO A 171 -4.10 0.93 18.90
CA PRO A 171 -2.74 1.45 18.73
C PRO A 171 -1.64 0.50 19.20
N ARG A 172 -1.96 -0.48 20.06
CA ARG A 172 -0.97 -1.42 20.59
C ARG A 172 -0.74 -2.64 19.70
N HIS A 173 -1.71 -3.01 18.86
CA HIS A 173 -1.68 -4.27 18.12
C HIS A 173 -1.92 -4.12 16.63
N ALA A 174 -2.41 -2.98 16.15
CA ALA A 174 -2.85 -2.82 14.76
C ALA A 174 -1.75 -3.08 13.72
N LEU A 175 -0.49 -2.78 14.06
CA LEU A 175 0.66 -2.94 13.16
C LEU A 175 1.55 -4.14 13.49
N GLU A 176 1.13 -4.97 14.45
CA GLU A 176 1.83 -6.21 14.78
C GLU A 176 1.55 -7.28 13.69
N PRO A 177 2.52 -8.17 13.39
CA PRO A 177 2.36 -9.18 12.35
C PRO A 177 1.13 -10.08 12.54
N GLU A 178 0.75 -10.36 13.77
CA GLU A 178 -0.40 -11.19 14.11
C GLU A 178 -1.75 -10.56 13.71
N SER A 179 -1.80 -9.24 13.62
CA SER A 179 -2.99 -8.48 13.22
C SER A 179 -3.08 -8.27 11.71
N ALA A 180 -2.01 -8.56 10.96
CA ALA A 180 -1.87 -8.28 9.54
C ALA A 180 -3.06 -8.80 8.73
N GLN A 181 -3.24 -10.12 8.71
CA GLN A 181 -4.26 -10.76 7.88
C GLN A 181 -5.66 -10.22 8.15
N ALA A 182 -6.04 -10.11 9.43
CA ALA A 182 -7.36 -9.60 9.81
C ALA A 182 -7.55 -8.12 9.41
N SER A 183 -6.51 -7.29 9.50
CA SER A 183 -6.56 -5.89 9.07
C SER A 183 -6.69 -5.75 7.57
N LEU A 184 -5.91 -6.54 6.79
CA LEU A 184 -5.95 -6.53 5.33
C LEU A 184 -7.30 -6.98 4.78
N LEU A 185 -7.84 -8.08 5.31
CA LEU A 185 -9.15 -8.59 4.92
C LEU A 185 -10.26 -7.58 5.20
N ARG A 186 -10.26 -6.94 6.38
CA ARG A 186 -11.22 -5.88 6.68
C ARG A 186 -11.08 -4.69 5.73
N GLY A 187 -9.85 -4.29 5.42
CA GLY A 187 -9.58 -3.19 4.48
C GLY A 187 -10.15 -3.49 3.10
N ALA A 188 -9.82 -4.63 2.52
CA ALA A 188 -10.32 -5.07 1.22
C ALA A 188 -11.86 -5.14 1.22
N LYS A 189 -12.46 -5.75 2.25
CA LYS A 189 -13.90 -5.80 2.45
C LYS A 189 -14.55 -4.41 2.43
N HIS A 190 -14.01 -3.46 3.19
CA HIS A 190 -14.57 -2.11 3.28
C HIS A 190 -14.42 -1.36 1.96
N VAL A 191 -13.29 -1.47 1.24
CA VAL A 191 -13.14 -0.84 -0.07
C VAL A 191 -14.12 -1.43 -1.07
N LEU A 192 -14.27 -2.75 -1.14
CA LEU A 192 -15.23 -3.40 -2.05
C LEU A 192 -16.68 -3.12 -1.66
N SER A 193 -16.97 -2.90 -0.40
CA SER A 193 -18.35 -2.52 0.00
C SER A 193 -18.81 -1.21 -0.63
N LEU A 194 -17.90 -0.35 -1.09
CA LEU A 194 -18.24 0.90 -1.79
C LEU A 194 -18.92 0.66 -3.14
N ILE A 195 -18.69 -0.49 -3.78
CA ILE A 195 -19.33 -0.84 -5.06
C ILE A 195 -20.65 -1.58 -4.88
N SER A 196 -20.99 -2.03 -3.66
CA SER A 196 -22.22 -2.79 -3.38
C SER A 196 -23.52 -2.08 -3.81
N PRO A 197 -23.67 -0.75 -3.68
CA PRO A 197 -24.87 -0.05 -4.14
C PRO A 197 -25.09 -0.13 -5.64
N PHE A 198 -24.02 -0.33 -6.42
CA PHE A 198 -24.01 -0.33 -7.89
C PHE A 198 -24.02 -1.75 -8.48
N ALA A 199 -23.90 -2.80 -7.66
CA ALA A 199 -23.89 -4.17 -8.12
C ALA A 199 -25.21 -4.54 -8.82
N ALA A 200 -25.13 -5.09 -10.04
CA ALA A 200 -26.25 -5.39 -10.91
C ALA A 200 -26.63 -6.88 -10.86
N GLY A 201 -27.94 -7.18 -11.01
CA GLY A 201 -28.44 -8.55 -11.11
C GLY A 201 -27.98 -9.47 -9.98
N ASP A 202 -27.55 -10.67 -10.35
CA ASP A 202 -27.07 -11.71 -9.41
C ASP A 202 -25.74 -11.35 -8.76
N ASN A 203 -24.96 -10.42 -9.34
CA ASN A 203 -23.68 -9.96 -8.80
C ASN A 203 -23.83 -9.29 -7.44
N LYS A 204 -25.02 -8.73 -7.15
CA LYS A 204 -25.30 -8.14 -5.83
C LYS A 204 -25.29 -9.21 -4.71
N ALA A 205 -25.97 -10.32 -4.94
CA ALA A 205 -25.98 -11.43 -3.98
C ALA A 205 -24.58 -12.06 -3.85
N HIS A 206 -23.90 -12.21 -4.98
CA HIS A 206 -22.55 -12.76 -5.04
C HIS A 206 -21.53 -11.88 -4.27
N LEU A 207 -21.52 -10.57 -4.53
CA LEU A 207 -20.67 -9.63 -3.80
C LEU A 207 -20.97 -9.65 -2.29
N GLN A 208 -22.26 -9.69 -1.91
CA GLN A 208 -22.65 -9.79 -0.50
C GLN A 208 -22.16 -11.10 0.15
N ALA A 209 -22.26 -12.23 -0.55
CA ALA A 209 -21.77 -13.51 -0.06
C ALA A 209 -20.24 -13.49 0.12
N LEU A 210 -19.51 -12.93 -0.85
CA LEU A 210 -18.06 -12.74 -0.77
C LEU A 210 -17.68 -11.87 0.43
N LEU A 211 -18.32 -10.71 0.59
CA LEU A 211 -18.06 -9.80 1.70
C LEU A 211 -18.44 -10.40 3.07
N ALA A 212 -19.36 -11.34 3.13
CA ALA A 212 -19.78 -12.02 4.36
C ALA A 212 -18.82 -13.16 4.77
N ALA A 213 -18.10 -13.74 3.81
CA ALA A 213 -17.16 -14.83 4.04
C ALA A 213 -15.86 -14.36 4.75
N TYR A 214 -15.62 -13.07 4.75
CA TYR A 214 -14.45 -12.38 5.34
C TYR A 214 -14.90 -11.33 6.36
#